data_34f69838b58f322f68641fa348c07f33
#
_entry.id   34f69838b58f322f68641fa348c07f33
#
_cell.length_a   1.000
_cell.length_b   1.000
_cell.length_c   1.000
_cell.angle_alpha   90.00
_cell.angle_beta   90.00
_cell.angle_gamma   90.00
#
_symmetry.space_group_name_H-M   'P 1'
#
loop_
_entity.id
_entity.type
_entity.pdbx_description
1 polymer ?
#
loop_
_entity_poly.entity_id
_entity_poly.type
_entity_poly.pdbx_seq_one_letter_code
_entity_poly.pdbx_strand_id
1 'polypeptide(L)'
;DPEALESSSKTLLATRPTAINLHWALTRMVNSLRDVPAAQRAPRALVLARALLAEDAAACGSIGNHGYRILEDLLAAKRQRDGDQAVLNILTHCNAGWLATGGWGTALAPIYKAHLAGLPVHVWVDETRPRNQGASLTTWELARSGVPHTLIVDNAGGHLMQHGQVDVCLVGSDRTTAQGDVCNKIGTYLKALAAFDNQ
;
A
#
# COMPACT_ATOMS: atom_id res chain seq x y z
N ASP A 1 14.00 -32.51 5.20
CA ASP A 1 14.69 -32.24 6.46
C ASP A 1 13.97 -31.08 7.18
N PRO A 2 13.49 -31.26 8.45
CA PRO A 2 12.87 -30.20 9.23
C PRO A 2 13.82 -28.99 9.48
N GLU A 3 15.10 -29.25 9.70
CA GLU A 3 16.12 -28.21 9.94
C GLU A 3 16.31 -27.33 8.71
N ALA A 4 16.27 -27.91 7.51
CA ALA A 4 16.35 -27.15 6.26
C ALA A 4 15.14 -26.23 6.06
N LEU A 5 13.94 -26.64 6.47
CA LEU A 5 12.72 -25.82 6.39
C LEU A 5 12.83 -24.61 7.33
N GLU A 6 13.26 -24.84 8.56
CA GLU A 6 13.46 -23.76 9.54
C GLU A 6 14.58 -22.80 9.13
N SER A 7 15.71 -23.33 8.65
CA SER A 7 16.83 -22.53 8.16
C SER A 7 16.42 -21.64 6.98
N SER A 8 15.70 -22.20 6.01
CA SER A 8 15.18 -21.43 4.87
C SER A 8 14.21 -20.33 5.32
N SER A 9 13.32 -20.63 6.26
CA SER A 9 12.39 -19.66 6.83
C SER A 9 13.13 -18.49 7.52
N LYS A 10 14.14 -18.80 8.34
CA LYS A 10 14.98 -17.79 9.01
C LYS A 10 15.72 -16.91 8.00
N THR A 11 16.28 -17.49 6.95
CA THR A 11 16.98 -16.77 5.89
C THR A 11 16.05 -15.80 5.17
N LEU A 12 14.85 -16.24 4.80
CA LEU A 12 13.86 -15.39 4.15
C LEU A 12 13.38 -14.29 5.08
N LEU A 13 13.10 -14.60 6.36
CA LEU A 13 12.63 -13.59 7.33
C LEU A 13 13.67 -12.50 7.55
N ALA A 14 14.96 -12.84 7.56
CA ALA A 14 16.05 -11.88 7.75
C ALA A 14 16.15 -10.83 6.63
N THR A 15 15.59 -11.10 5.44
CA THR A 15 15.58 -10.14 4.32
C THR A 15 14.72 -8.92 4.62
N ARG A 16 13.64 -9.07 5.40
CA ARG A 16 12.71 -8.00 5.79
C ARG A 16 12.18 -8.22 7.21
N PRO A 17 12.98 -7.99 8.25
CA PRO A 17 12.64 -8.38 9.62
C PRO A 17 11.43 -7.60 10.21
N THR A 18 11.08 -6.46 9.63
CA THR A 18 9.93 -5.65 10.06
C THR A 18 8.65 -5.92 9.27
N ALA A 19 8.71 -6.72 8.19
CA ALA A 19 7.56 -6.99 7.32
C ALA A 19 6.65 -8.06 7.93
N ILE A 20 5.52 -7.65 8.47
CA ILE A 20 4.55 -8.54 9.13
C ILE A 20 4.00 -9.60 8.18
N ASN A 21 3.66 -9.25 6.94
CA ASN A 21 3.12 -10.20 5.97
C ASN A 21 4.11 -11.31 5.63
N LEU A 22 5.42 -11.00 5.54
CA LEU A 22 6.43 -12.02 5.31
C LEU A 22 6.49 -13.00 6.49
N HIS A 23 6.52 -12.49 7.72
CA HIS A 23 6.51 -13.32 8.92
C HIS A 23 5.27 -14.22 8.99
N TRP A 24 4.08 -13.65 8.74
CA TRP A 24 2.82 -14.37 8.70
C TRP A 24 2.82 -15.47 7.63
N ALA A 25 3.24 -15.16 6.42
CA ALA A 25 3.29 -16.11 5.32
C ALA A 25 4.26 -17.27 5.61
N LEU A 26 5.45 -16.97 6.13
CA LEU A 26 6.45 -17.98 6.50
C LEU A 26 5.95 -18.86 7.64
N THR A 27 5.31 -18.29 8.66
CA THR A 27 4.72 -19.04 9.77
C THR A 27 3.63 -20.00 9.26
N ARG A 28 2.73 -19.51 8.40
CA ARG A 28 1.67 -20.33 7.77
C ARG A 28 2.27 -21.44 6.93
N MET A 29 3.33 -21.14 6.17
CA MET A 29 4.04 -22.12 5.34
C MET A 29 4.69 -23.21 6.21
N VAL A 30 5.47 -22.85 7.22
CA VAL A 30 6.18 -23.80 8.11
C VAL A 30 5.16 -24.69 8.83
N ASN A 31 4.09 -24.12 9.39
CA ASN A 31 3.06 -24.90 10.08
C ASN A 31 2.36 -25.89 9.15
N SER A 32 2.08 -25.49 7.91
CA SER A 32 1.41 -26.35 6.93
C SER A 32 2.31 -27.49 6.39
N LEU A 33 3.63 -27.36 6.50
CA LEU A 33 4.59 -28.33 5.98
C LEU A 33 5.22 -29.20 7.05
N ARG A 34 5.02 -28.92 8.33
CA ARG A 34 5.66 -29.60 9.46
C ARG A 34 5.44 -31.12 9.40
N ASP A 35 4.20 -31.54 9.23
CA ASP A 35 3.79 -32.93 9.26
C ASP A 35 3.71 -33.59 7.85
N VAL A 36 4.12 -32.86 6.81
CA VAL A 36 4.15 -33.37 5.43
C VAL A 36 5.41 -34.22 5.23
N PRO A 37 5.29 -35.44 4.66
CA PRO A 37 6.44 -36.26 4.33
C PRO A 37 7.45 -35.52 3.45
N ALA A 38 8.76 -35.73 3.69
CA ALA A 38 9.84 -34.98 3.03
C ALA A 38 9.73 -34.97 1.51
N ALA A 39 9.38 -36.11 0.90
CA ALA A 39 9.24 -36.23 -0.55
C ALA A 39 8.08 -35.39 -1.14
N GLN A 40 7.09 -35.01 -0.30
CA GLN A 40 5.92 -34.24 -0.73
C GLN A 40 6.01 -32.74 -0.35
N ARG A 41 7.00 -32.33 0.45
CA ARG A 41 7.12 -30.95 0.96
C ARG A 41 7.31 -29.93 -0.15
N ALA A 42 8.20 -30.19 -1.11
CA ALA A 42 8.47 -29.23 -2.18
C ALA A 42 7.25 -28.95 -3.07
N PRO A 43 6.55 -29.97 -3.64
CA PRO A 43 5.34 -29.71 -4.41
C PRO A 43 4.23 -29.06 -3.56
N ARG A 44 4.08 -29.45 -2.29
CA ARG A 44 3.10 -28.86 -1.38
C ARG A 44 3.43 -27.41 -1.07
N ALA A 45 4.70 -27.08 -0.84
CA ALA A 45 5.15 -25.69 -0.61
C ALA A 45 4.84 -24.80 -1.82
N LEU A 46 5.07 -25.28 -3.03
CA LEU A 46 4.76 -24.52 -4.24
C LEU A 46 3.25 -24.24 -4.37
N VAL A 47 2.40 -25.20 -4.09
CA VAL A 47 0.93 -25.02 -4.09
C VAL A 47 0.51 -23.98 -3.06
N LEU A 48 1.04 -24.06 -1.83
CA LEU A 48 0.75 -23.11 -0.76
C LEU A 48 1.24 -21.70 -1.10
N ALA A 49 2.45 -21.56 -1.65
CA ALA A 49 2.99 -20.27 -2.04
C ALA A 49 2.13 -19.58 -3.11
N ARG A 50 1.67 -20.35 -4.11
CA ARG A 50 0.76 -19.83 -5.14
C ARG A 50 -0.61 -19.43 -4.56
N ALA A 51 -1.13 -20.20 -3.60
CA ALA A 51 -2.37 -19.85 -2.91
C ALA A 51 -2.23 -18.54 -2.10
N LEU A 52 -1.13 -18.40 -1.35
CA LEU A 52 -0.83 -17.16 -0.61
C LEU A 52 -0.73 -15.95 -1.53
N LEU A 53 -0.05 -16.09 -2.68
CA LEU A 53 0.04 -15.00 -3.66
C LEU A 53 -1.34 -14.64 -4.23
N ALA A 54 -2.17 -15.62 -4.53
CA ALA A 54 -3.52 -15.38 -5.04
C ALA A 54 -4.44 -14.72 -3.99
N GLU A 55 -4.34 -15.17 -2.72
CA GLU A 55 -5.07 -14.55 -1.60
C GLU A 55 -4.66 -13.07 -1.42
N ASP A 56 -3.37 -12.76 -1.45
CA ASP A 56 -2.86 -11.39 -1.33
C ASP A 56 -3.33 -10.52 -2.51
N ALA A 57 -3.21 -11.01 -3.73
CA ALA A 57 -3.67 -10.30 -4.93
C ALA A 57 -5.19 -10.02 -4.89
N ALA A 58 -6.00 -10.97 -4.42
CA ALA A 58 -7.44 -10.80 -4.27
C ALA A 58 -7.77 -9.77 -3.18
N ALA A 59 -7.06 -9.79 -2.04
CA ALA A 59 -7.22 -8.80 -0.98
C ALA A 59 -6.87 -7.39 -1.47
N CYS A 60 -5.74 -7.21 -2.15
CA CYS A 60 -5.35 -5.96 -2.78
C CYS A 60 -6.39 -5.46 -3.79
N GLY A 61 -6.92 -6.37 -4.62
CA GLY A 61 -8.00 -6.07 -5.55
C GLY A 61 -9.28 -5.57 -4.87
N SER A 62 -9.65 -6.17 -3.73
CA SER A 62 -10.81 -5.78 -2.93
C SER A 62 -10.59 -4.41 -2.25
N ILE A 63 -9.42 -4.18 -1.66
CA ILE A 63 -9.03 -2.86 -1.13
C ILE A 63 -9.18 -1.79 -2.20
N GLY A 64 -8.66 -2.07 -3.41
CA GLY A 64 -8.78 -1.17 -4.55
C GLY A 64 -10.23 -0.85 -4.93
N ASN A 65 -11.12 -1.86 -4.94
CA ASN A 65 -12.53 -1.67 -5.27
C ASN A 65 -13.29 -0.83 -4.24
N HIS A 66 -13.04 -1.08 -2.94
CA HIS A 66 -13.66 -0.30 -1.87
C HIS A 66 -13.14 1.13 -1.84
N GLY A 67 -11.82 1.31 -1.94
CA GLY A 67 -11.22 2.63 -1.97
C GLY A 67 -11.59 3.43 -3.22
N TYR A 68 -11.73 2.79 -4.38
CA TYR A 68 -12.22 3.44 -5.60
C TYR A 68 -13.57 4.14 -5.38
N ARG A 69 -14.52 3.48 -4.73
CA ARG A 69 -15.84 4.08 -4.44
C ARG A 69 -15.72 5.33 -3.56
N ILE A 70 -14.85 5.28 -2.56
CA ILE A 70 -14.59 6.45 -1.70
C ILE A 70 -14.01 7.61 -2.54
N LEU A 71 -13.05 7.33 -3.43
CA LEU A 71 -12.47 8.36 -4.30
C LEU A 71 -13.50 8.91 -5.29
N GLU A 72 -14.39 8.08 -5.80
CA GLU A 72 -15.50 8.49 -6.68
C GLU A 72 -16.46 9.45 -5.95
N ASP A 73 -16.87 9.11 -4.72
CA ASP A 73 -17.74 9.96 -3.89
C ASP A 73 -17.07 11.30 -3.55
N LEU A 74 -15.77 11.28 -3.20
CA LEU A 74 -14.98 12.49 -2.92
C LEU A 74 -14.89 13.39 -4.15
N LEU A 75 -14.64 12.83 -5.33
CA LEU A 75 -14.62 13.60 -6.57
C LEU A 75 -15.99 14.19 -6.90
N ALA A 76 -17.07 13.44 -6.69
CA ALA A 76 -18.41 13.92 -6.91
C ALA A 76 -18.74 15.13 -6.00
N ALA A 77 -18.39 15.05 -4.73
CA ALA A 77 -18.53 16.16 -3.78
C ALA A 77 -17.66 17.37 -4.18
N LYS A 78 -16.43 17.13 -4.63
CA LYS A 78 -15.54 18.19 -5.10
C LYS A 78 -16.09 18.89 -6.35
N ARG A 79 -16.66 18.14 -7.30
CA ARG A 79 -17.27 18.71 -8.50
C ARG A 79 -18.45 19.62 -8.19
N GLN A 80 -19.24 19.30 -7.18
CA GLN A 80 -20.35 20.18 -6.74
C GLN A 80 -19.84 21.51 -6.21
N ARG A 81 -18.66 21.57 -5.63
CA ARG A 81 -18.05 22.77 -5.07
C ARG A 81 -17.22 23.53 -6.11
N ASP A 82 -16.39 22.83 -6.88
CA ASP A 82 -15.30 23.40 -7.69
C ASP A 82 -15.59 23.30 -9.22
N GLY A 83 -16.71 22.64 -9.60
CA GLY A 83 -17.11 22.46 -11.01
C GLY A 83 -16.62 21.15 -11.65
N ASP A 84 -17.13 20.84 -12.83
CA ASP A 84 -16.97 19.56 -13.52
C ASP A 84 -15.51 19.21 -13.88
N GLN A 85 -14.65 20.21 -14.00
CA GLN A 85 -13.22 20.04 -14.32
C GLN A 85 -12.36 19.74 -13.08
N ALA A 86 -12.98 19.52 -11.91
CA ALA A 86 -12.25 19.24 -10.68
C ALA A 86 -11.39 17.98 -10.81
N VAL A 87 -10.16 18.06 -10.30
CA VAL A 87 -9.22 16.95 -10.19
C VAL A 87 -9.10 16.55 -8.73
N LEU A 88 -9.21 15.27 -8.42
CA LEU A 88 -9.05 14.77 -7.06
C LEU A 88 -7.55 14.66 -6.71
N ASN A 89 -7.12 15.44 -5.75
CA ASN A 89 -5.73 15.50 -5.30
C ASN A 89 -5.52 14.59 -4.10
N ILE A 90 -4.69 13.58 -4.26
CA ILE A 90 -4.43 12.54 -3.26
C ILE A 90 -2.99 12.69 -2.77
N LEU A 91 -2.77 12.78 -1.46
CA LEU A 91 -1.43 12.72 -0.90
C LEU A 91 -1.14 11.31 -0.40
N THR A 92 0.03 10.78 -0.78
CA THR A 92 0.48 9.47 -0.31
C THR A 92 1.89 9.52 0.26
N HIS A 93 2.21 8.56 1.13
CA HIS A 93 3.48 8.48 1.84
C HIS A 93 4.03 7.07 1.83
N CYS A 94 5.34 6.89 1.66
CA CYS A 94 6.02 5.61 1.52
C CYS A 94 5.67 4.90 0.20
N ASN A 95 5.74 3.58 0.18
CA ASN A 95 5.28 2.75 -0.93
C ASN A 95 4.35 1.65 -0.42
N ALA A 96 3.14 1.66 -0.92
CA ALA A 96 2.13 0.64 -0.68
C ALA A 96 1.42 0.27 -2.00
N GLY A 97 2.19 0.19 -3.07
CA GLY A 97 1.79 -0.17 -4.41
C GLY A 97 2.08 -1.63 -4.76
N TRP A 98 2.01 -1.96 -6.05
CA TRP A 98 2.18 -3.32 -6.54
C TRP A 98 3.62 -3.85 -6.41
N LEU A 99 4.64 -3.00 -6.24
CA LEU A 99 5.99 -3.43 -5.90
C LEU A 99 6.08 -4.06 -4.48
N ALA A 100 5.14 -3.74 -3.59
CA ALA A 100 5.14 -4.19 -2.21
C ALA A 100 4.21 -5.38 -1.95
N THR A 101 3.45 -5.84 -2.95
CA THR A 101 2.38 -6.85 -2.79
C THR A 101 2.35 -7.84 -3.94
N GLY A 102 1.45 -8.82 -3.88
CA GLY A 102 1.22 -9.78 -4.95
C GLY A 102 0.39 -9.26 -6.14
N GLY A 103 -0.04 -7.99 -6.12
CA GLY A 103 -0.89 -7.42 -7.17
C GLY A 103 -1.01 -5.91 -7.04
N TRP A 104 -2.17 -5.37 -7.14
CA TRP A 104 -2.53 -3.94 -7.19
C TRP A 104 -1.88 -2.99 -6.17
N GLY A 105 -1.27 -3.51 -5.11
CA GLY A 105 -0.92 -2.72 -3.94
C GLY A 105 -2.07 -2.62 -2.94
N THR A 106 -1.85 -1.90 -1.87
CA THR A 106 -2.89 -1.56 -0.88
C THR A 106 -3.35 -0.11 -1.05
N ALA A 107 -2.63 0.86 -0.52
CA ALA A 107 -3.01 2.27 -0.63
C ALA A 107 -3.02 2.80 -2.07
N LEU A 108 -2.16 2.30 -2.97
CA LEU A 108 -2.17 2.73 -4.36
C LEU A 108 -3.22 2.01 -5.22
N ALA A 109 -3.76 0.88 -4.77
CA ALA A 109 -4.78 0.13 -5.53
C ALA A 109 -6.03 0.96 -5.88
N PRO A 110 -6.64 1.74 -4.97
CA PRO A 110 -7.74 2.65 -5.29
C PRO A 110 -7.37 3.69 -6.35
N ILE A 111 -6.14 4.21 -6.28
CA ILE A 111 -5.64 5.23 -7.22
C ILE A 111 -5.54 4.64 -8.62
N TYR A 112 -4.96 3.45 -8.76
CA TYR A 112 -4.88 2.77 -10.07
C TYR A 112 -6.26 2.49 -10.64
N LYS A 113 -7.19 2.03 -9.82
CA LYS A 113 -8.57 1.74 -10.26
C LYS A 113 -9.31 3.01 -10.66
N ALA A 114 -9.15 4.10 -9.91
CA ALA A 114 -9.72 5.41 -10.24
C ALA A 114 -9.17 5.93 -11.58
N HIS A 115 -7.85 5.89 -11.76
CA HIS A 115 -7.21 6.31 -12.99
C HIS A 115 -7.65 5.47 -14.20
N LEU A 116 -7.69 4.14 -14.08
CA LEU A 116 -8.15 3.23 -15.14
C LEU A 116 -9.64 3.41 -15.48
N ALA A 117 -10.46 3.81 -14.51
CA ALA A 117 -11.86 4.17 -14.71
C ALA A 117 -12.06 5.57 -15.33
N GLY A 118 -10.97 6.32 -15.56
CA GLY A 118 -11.01 7.65 -16.16
C GLY A 118 -11.32 8.78 -15.17
N LEU A 119 -11.26 8.54 -13.85
CA LEU A 119 -11.38 9.61 -12.87
C LEU A 119 -10.15 10.54 -12.96
N PRO A 120 -10.37 11.87 -13.03
CA PRO A 120 -9.26 12.82 -12.99
C PRO A 120 -8.65 12.85 -11.58
N VAL A 121 -7.48 12.23 -11.45
CA VAL A 121 -6.72 12.16 -10.20
C VAL A 121 -5.35 12.75 -10.40
N HIS A 122 -4.79 13.38 -9.35
CA HIS A 122 -3.41 13.77 -9.24
C HIS A 122 -2.85 13.30 -7.90
N VAL A 123 -1.62 12.79 -7.87
CA VAL A 123 -1.03 12.22 -6.66
C VAL A 123 0.18 13.04 -6.21
N TRP A 124 0.10 13.63 -5.04
CA TRP A 124 1.24 14.18 -4.32
C TRP A 124 1.98 13.03 -3.63
N VAL A 125 3.22 12.81 -3.97
CA VAL A 125 4.03 11.72 -3.45
C VAL A 125 5.09 12.28 -2.53
N ASP A 126 4.96 12.05 -1.22
CA ASP A 126 6.05 12.33 -0.29
C ASP A 126 7.31 11.53 -0.67
N GLU A 127 8.48 12.16 -0.67
CA GLU A 127 9.74 11.47 -0.95
C GLU A 127 10.02 10.30 0.01
N THR A 128 9.50 10.39 1.23
CA THR A 128 9.71 9.43 2.32
C THR A 128 11.20 9.29 2.64
N ARG A 129 11.80 10.37 3.12
CA ARG A 129 13.24 10.57 3.22
C ARG A 129 14.03 9.45 3.92
N PRO A 130 13.51 8.72 4.95
CA PRO A 130 14.29 7.65 5.59
C PRO A 130 14.92 6.63 4.63
N ARG A 131 14.18 6.18 3.62
CA ARG A 131 14.65 5.26 2.57
C ARG A 131 14.24 5.67 1.16
N ASN A 132 13.66 6.83 0.99
CA ASN A 132 13.17 7.37 -0.29
C ASN A 132 12.16 6.44 -1.01
N GLN A 133 11.31 5.72 -0.27
CA GLN A 133 10.35 4.80 -0.88
C GLN A 133 9.33 5.53 -1.78
N GLY A 134 8.93 6.75 -1.41
CA GLY A 134 8.09 7.59 -2.28
C GLY A 134 8.83 7.99 -3.55
N ALA A 135 10.01 8.57 -3.40
CA ALA A 135 10.80 9.04 -4.53
C ALA A 135 11.28 7.91 -5.46
N SER A 136 11.69 6.76 -4.90
CA SER A 136 12.31 5.70 -5.68
C SER A 136 11.34 4.63 -6.17
N LEU A 137 10.22 4.41 -5.48
CA LEU A 137 9.29 3.33 -5.77
C LEU A 137 7.92 3.85 -6.21
N THR A 138 7.26 4.69 -5.39
CA THR A 138 5.89 5.15 -5.68
C THR A 138 5.83 5.99 -6.94
N THR A 139 6.74 6.95 -7.14
CA THR A 139 6.80 7.75 -8.37
C THR A 139 7.06 6.87 -9.58
N TRP A 140 7.94 5.88 -9.44
CA TRP A 140 8.25 4.95 -10.53
C TRP A 140 7.01 4.10 -10.91
N GLU A 141 6.27 3.56 -9.92
CA GLU A 141 5.04 2.82 -10.17
C GLU A 141 3.98 3.67 -10.86
N LEU A 142 3.73 4.89 -10.35
CA LEU A 142 2.73 5.81 -10.88
C LEU A 142 3.08 6.25 -12.31
N ALA A 143 4.36 6.55 -12.57
CA ALA A 143 4.84 6.89 -13.91
C ALA A 143 4.61 5.74 -14.91
N ARG A 144 4.92 4.50 -14.50
CA ARG A 144 4.68 3.29 -15.32
C ARG A 144 3.20 3.05 -15.61
N SER A 145 2.35 3.45 -14.70
CA SER A 145 0.89 3.31 -14.81
C SER A 145 0.22 4.51 -15.47
N GLY A 146 0.97 5.55 -15.87
CA GLY A 146 0.45 6.77 -16.48
C GLY A 146 -0.36 7.66 -15.54
N VAL A 147 -0.27 7.44 -14.22
CA VAL A 147 -1.00 8.22 -13.22
C VAL A 147 -0.32 9.59 -13.02
N PRO A 148 -1.02 10.72 -13.18
CA PRO A 148 -0.47 12.05 -12.92
C PRO A 148 -0.02 12.19 -11.48
N HIS A 149 1.23 12.60 -11.25
CA HIS A 149 1.79 12.73 -9.92
C HIS A 149 2.91 13.76 -9.84
N THR A 150 3.19 14.23 -8.64
CA THR A 150 4.29 15.15 -8.34
C THR A 150 5.02 14.66 -7.08
N LEU A 151 6.33 14.54 -7.17
CA LEU A 151 7.19 14.27 -6.02
C LEU A 151 7.34 15.53 -5.18
N ILE A 152 7.16 15.40 -3.87
CA ILE A 152 7.31 16.48 -2.90
C ILE A 152 8.22 16.06 -1.75
N VAL A 153 8.81 17.04 -1.06
CA VAL A 153 9.51 16.79 0.20
C VAL A 153 8.51 16.45 1.31
N ASP A 154 8.92 15.64 2.29
CA ASP A 154 8.02 15.09 3.33
C ASP A 154 7.26 16.15 4.13
N ASN A 155 7.83 17.33 4.34
CA ASN A 155 7.19 18.40 5.11
C ASN A 155 6.29 19.32 4.27
N ALA A 156 6.24 19.16 2.93
CA ALA A 156 5.37 19.98 2.07
C ALA A 156 3.90 19.59 2.17
N GLY A 157 3.59 18.35 2.58
CA GLY A 157 2.20 17.86 2.63
C GLY A 157 1.28 18.72 3.47
N GLY A 158 1.71 19.15 4.66
CA GLY A 158 0.93 20.05 5.52
C GLY A 158 0.69 21.43 4.89
N HIS A 159 1.67 21.98 4.18
CA HIS A 159 1.52 23.23 3.44
C HIS A 159 0.47 23.09 2.30
N LEU A 160 0.51 22.00 1.55
CA LEU A 160 -0.46 21.73 0.49
C LEU A 160 -1.89 21.57 1.05
N MET A 161 -2.05 20.90 2.20
CA MET A 161 -3.33 20.78 2.91
C MET A 161 -3.87 22.16 3.34
N GLN A 162 -3.02 22.98 3.95
CA GLN A 162 -3.36 24.32 4.38
C GLN A 162 -3.85 25.22 3.22
N HIS A 163 -3.41 24.96 2.00
CA HIS A 163 -3.79 25.69 0.80
C HIS A 163 -4.89 24.97 -0.03
N GLY A 164 -5.57 23.97 0.54
CA GLY A 164 -6.65 23.27 -0.13
C GLY A 164 -6.23 22.45 -1.36
N GLN A 165 -4.95 22.08 -1.43
CA GLN A 165 -4.38 21.33 -2.56
C GLN A 165 -4.34 19.82 -2.33
N VAL A 166 -4.92 19.32 -1.25
CA VAL A 166 -5.07 17.89 -0.95
C VAL A 166 -6.52 17.65 -0.53
N ASP A 167 -7.16 16.70 -1.18
CA ASP A 167 -8.54 16.32 -0.87
C ASP A 167 -8.59 15.10 0.06
N VAL A 168 -7.56 14.24 0.00
CA VAL A 168 -7.48 13.03 0.82
C VAL A 168 -6.04 12.56 0.99
N CYS A 169 -5.70 12.08 2.19
CA CYS A 169 -4.47 11.34 2.45
C CYS A 169 -4.75 9.84 2.38
N LEU A 170 -4.03 9.12 1.52
CA LEU A 170 -4.18 7.69 1.34
C LEU A 170 -2.83 7.01 1.54
N VAL A 171 -2.70 6.29 2.66
CA VAL A 171 -1.44 5.68 3.09
C VAL A 171 -1.65 4.20 3.41
N GLY A 172 -0.57 3.41 3.38
CA GLY A 172 -0.58 2.04 3.84
C GLY A 172 -0.67 1.94 5.37
N SER A 173 -0.70 0.71 5.89
CA SER A 173 -0.54 0.42 7.30
C SER A 173 0.38 -0.77 7.49
N ASP A 174 1.35 -0.65 8.41
CA ASP A 174 2.19 -1.78 8.83
C ASP A 174 1.42 -2.66 9.83
N ARG A 175 0.68 -2.03 10.75
CA ARG A 175 -0.15 -2.71 11.77
C ARG A 175 -1.32 -1.83 12.16
N THR A 176 -2.43 -2.49 12.48
CA THR A 176 -3.61 -1.85 13.05
C THR A 176 -4.01 -2.58 14.33
N THR A 177 -4.23 -1.83 15.42
CA THR A 177 -4.70 -2.40 16.69
C THR A 177 -6.19 -2.74 16.63
N ALA A 178 -6.67 -3.51 17.60
CA ALA A 178 -8.11 -3.80 17.73
C ALA A 178 -8.95 -2.54 18.00
N GLN A 179 -8.34 -1.47 18.52
CA GLN A 179 -8.97 -0.18 18.78
C GLN A 179 -8.94 0.75 17.57
N GLY A 180 -8.26 0.37 16.48
CA GLY A 180 -8.18 1.14 15.26
C GLY A 180 -6.95 2.06 15.15
N ASP A 181 -6.02 2.01 16.10
CA ASP A 181 -4.76 2.74 15.97
C ASP A 181 -3.92 2.15 14.84
N VAL A 182 -3.34 3.01 14.02
CA VAL A 182 -2.54 2.61 12.86
C VAL A 182 -1.07 2.95 13.07
N CYS A 183 -0.22 1.93 12.99
CA CYS A 183 1.23 2.08 12.91
C CYS A 183 1.66 1.97 11.45
N ASN A 184 2.39 2.96 10.97
CA ASN A 184 2.87 3.02 9.58
C ASN A 184 4.23 3.69 9.50
N LYS A 185 4.72 3.91 8.29
CA LYS A 185 5.98 4.60 8.01
C LYS A 185 6.05 5.92 8.78
N ILE A 186 7.21 6.20 9.40
CA ILE A 186 7.47 7.50 10.05
C ILE A 186 7.17 8.65 9.10
N GLY A 187 6.45 9.64 9.58
CA GLY A 187 5.88 10.75 8.80
C GLY A 187 4.35 10.67 8.65
N THR A 188 3.76 9.47 8.75
CA THR A 188 2.29 9.29 8.64
C THR A 188 1.53 10.03 9.74
N TYR A 189 2.02 10.04 10.99
CA TYR A 189 1.40 10.79 12.08
C TYR A 189 1.30 12.29 11.76
N LEU A 190 2.37 12.89 11.22
CA LEU A 190 2.38 14.30 10.83
C LEU A 190 1.39 14.60 9.71
N LYS A 191 1.20 13.67 8.75
CA LYS A 191 0.19 13.81 7.69
C LYS A 191 -1.22 13.73 8.26
N ALA A 192 -1.48 12.77 9.15
CA ALA A 192 -2.77 12.63 9.81
C ALA A 192 -3.11 13.86 10.66
N LEU A 193 -2.13 14.38 11.40
CA LEU A 193 -2.30 15.59 12.20
C LEU A 193 -2.59 16.82 11.33
N ALA A 194 -1.83 17.01 10.24
CA ALA A 194 -2.06 18.12 9.32
C ALA A 194 -3.42 17.98 8.60
N ALA A 195 -3.81 16.77 8.22
CA ALA A 195 -5.13 16.53 7.62
C ALA A 195 -6.26 16.84 8.60
N PHE A 196 -6.12 16.44 9.86
CA PHE A 196 -7.10 16.74 10.91
C PHE A 196 -7.23 18.26 11.17
N ASP A 197 -6.11 18.97 11.22
CA ASP A 197 -6.05 20.42 11.48
C ASP A 197 -6.66 21.26 10.34
N ASN A 198 -6.59 20.73 9.09
CA ASN A 198 -7.08 21.44 7.91
C ASN A 198 -8.45 20.94 7.38
N GLN A 199 -9.09 19.99 8.10
CA GLN A 199 -10.41 19.41 7.80
C GLN A 199 -10.45 18.68 6.44
#